data_67ac49423f676004f3c0b65d07ff6788
#
_entry.id   67ac49423f676004f3c0b65d07ff6788
#
_cell.length_a   1.000
_cell.length_b   1.000
_cell.length_c   1.000
_cell.angle_alpha   90.00
_cell.angle_beta   90.00
_cell.angle_gamma   90.00
#
_symmetry.space_group_name_H-M   'P 1'
#
loop_
_entity.id
_entity.type
_entity.pdbx_description
1 polymer ?
#
loop_
_entity_poly.entity_id
_entity_poly.type
_entity_poly.pdbx_seq_one_letter_code
_entity_poly.pdbx_strand_id
1 'polypeptide(L)'
;MKKEQIFNFLGLAMRARKVKVGESVLISEIKKHNIKLVILSTDASENAKKNIKNKCDTYHVPFRIFGTRAELGQSLGKEERVNVGLTDSGFAKKLMSMIDEYCKE
;
A
#
# COMPACT_ATOMS: atom_id res chain seq x y z
N MET A 1 -6.92 -7.18 -16.48
CA MET A 1 -6.45 -5.88 -15.97
C MET A 1 -4.94 -5.80 -16.05
N LYS A 2 -4.42 -4.65 -16.40
CA LYS A 2 -2.98 -4.45 -16.51
C LYS A 2 -2.42 -3.82 -15.24
N LYS A 3 -1.19 -4.20 -14.92
CA LYS A 3 -0.45 -3.70 -13.76
C LYS A 3 -0.36 -2.17 -13.72
N GLU A 4 -0.15 -1.55 -14.90
CA GLU A 4 -0.04 -0.11 -15.02
C GLU A 4 -1.30 0.62 -14.55
N GLN A 5 -2.47 0.02 -14.73
CA GLN A 5 -3.73 0.62 -14.28
C GLN A 5 -3.74 0.75 -12.76
N ILE A 6 -3.21 -0.25 -12.06
CA ILE A 6 -3.14 -0.23 -10.61
C ILE A 6 -2.17 0.86 -10.14
N PHE A 7 -0.98 0.93 -10.75
CA PHE A 7 0.00 1.96 -10.38
C PHE A 7 -0.50 3.37 -10.72
N ASN A 8 -1.20 3.53 -11.84
CA ASN A 8 -1.79 4.82 -12.20
C ASN A 8 -2.82 5.25 -11.16
N PHE A 9 -3.63 4.33 -10.69
CA PHE A 9 -4.64 4.63 -9.66
C PHE A 9 -3.98 4.98 -8.33
N LEU A 10 -2.90 4.29 -7.98
CA LEU A 10 -2.12 4.61 -6.78
C LEU A 10 -1.54 6.04 -6.89
N GLY A 11 -1.06 6.41 -8.07
CA GLY A 11 -0.59 7.78 -8.33
C GLY A 11 -1.68 8.82 -8.15
N LEU A 12 -2.91 8.50 -8.55
CA LEU A 12 -4.07 9.38 -8.30
C LEU A 12 -4.31 9.57 -6.82
N ALA A 13 -4.24 8.48 -6.04
CA ALA A 13 -4.40 8.56 -4.59
C ALA A 13 -3.33 9.45 -3.95
N MET A 14 -2.10 9.36 -4.45
CA MET A 14 -1.00 10.20 -3.98
C MET A 14 -1.26 11.67 -4.27
N ARG A 15 -1.71 12.00 -5.49
CA ARG A 15 -2.05 13.37 -5.86
C ARG A 15 -3.22 13.91 -5.05
N ALA A 16 -4.14 13.03 -4.64
CA ALA A 16 -5.25 13.39 -3.77
C ALA A 16 -4.86 13.51 -2.30
N ARG A 17 -3.57 13.28 -1.98
CA ARG A 17 -3.03 13.32 -0.61
C ARG A 17 -3.66 12.28 0.31
N LYS A 18 -3.96 11.10 -0.24
CA LYS A 18 -4.55 9.99 0.51
C LYS A 18 -3.55 8.86 0.75
N VAL A 19 -2.26 9.16 0.70
CA VAL A 19 -1.19 8.17 0.82
C VAL A 19 -0.21 8.59 1.91
N LYS A 20 0.22 7.62 2.72
CA LYS A 20 1.32 7.76 3.68
C LYS A 20 2.37 6.72 3.35
N VAL A 21 3.65 7.04 3.58
CA VAL A 21 4.76 6.12 3.33
C VAL A 21 5.72 6.14 4.51
N GLY A 22 6.48 5.05 4.65
CA GLY A 22 7.47 4.91 5.72
C GLY A 22 6.95 4.04 6.85
N GLU A 23 7.79 3.10 7.32
CA GLU A 23 7.37 2.11 8.32
C GLU A 23 6.88 2.75 9.61
N SER A 24 7.66 3.67 10.18
CA SER A 24 7.29 4.30 11.45
C SER A 24 6.04 5.16 11.31
N VAL A 25 5.90 5.87 10.20
CA VAL A 25 4.71 6.67 9.92
C VAL A 25 3.48 5.76 9.81
N LEU A 26 3.58 4.67 9.06
CA LEU A 26 2.47 3.75 8.87
C LEU A 26 2.06 3.10 10.18
N ILE A 27 3.02 2.64 10.98
CA ILE A 27 2.71 2.02 12.27
C ILE A 27 1.97 3.01 13.17
N SER A 28 2.44 4.25 13.25
CA SER A 28 1.78 5.30 14.03
C SER A 28 0.36 5.56 13.54
N GLU A 29 0.18 5.67 12.22
CA GLU A 29 -1.14 5.95 11.63
C GLU A 29 -2.08 4.76 11.72
N ILE A 30 -1.57 3.54 11.65
CA ILE A 30 -2.36 2.31 11.87
C ILE A 30 -2.95 2.32 13.28
N LYS A 31 -2.13 2.65 14.28
CA LYS A 31 -2.57 2.71 15.68
C LYS A 31 -3.65 3.75 15.90
N LYS A 32 -3.67 4.81 15.09
CA LYS A 32 -4.68 5.87 15.15
C LYS A 32 -5.92 5.56 14.28
N HIS A 33 -5.96 4.39 13.66
CA HIS A 33 -7.05 3.97 12.77
C HIS A 33 -7.20 4.85 11.53
N ASN A 34 -6.10 5.46 11.08
CA ASN A 34 -6.11 6.35 9.91
C ASN A 34 -5.74 5.64 8.61
N ILE A 35 -5.29 4.39 8.66
CA ILE A 35 -4.89 3.63 7.48
C ILE A 35 -5.98 2.61 7.13
N LYS A 36 -6.41 2.60 5.88
CA LYS A 36 -7.48 1.73 5.39
C LYS A 36 -6.97 0.56 4.55
N LEU A 37 -5.73 0.63 4.09
CA LEU A 37 -5.07 -0.43 3.32
C LEU A 37 -3.57 -0.18 3.36
N VAL A 38 -2.79 -1.25 3.50
CA VAL A 38 -1.33 -1.18 3.36
C VAL A 38 -0.92 -2.03 2.16
N ILE A 39 -0.05 -1.48 1.31
CA ILE A 39 0.56 -2.21 0.20
C ILE A 39 2.05 -2.35 0.51
N LEU A 40 2.54 -3.59 0.47
CA LEU A 40 3.96 -3.90 0.67
C LEU A 40 4.56 -4.37 -0.64
N SER A 41 5.79 -3.96 -0.91
CA SER A 41 6.49 -4.43 -2.11
C SER A 41 6.83 -5.91 -1.98
N THR A 42 6.90 -6.60 -3.12
CA THR A 42 7.26 -8.02 -3.16
C THR A 42 8.69 -8.24 -2.70
N ASP A 43 9.54 -7.25 -2.85
CA ASP A 43 10.96 -7.29 -2.49
C ASP A 43 11.29 -6.56 -1.18
N ALA A 44 10.29 -6.31 -0.36
CA ALA A 44 10.52 -5.79 1.01
C ALA A 44 11.23 -6.87 1.83
N SER A 45 12.03 -6.45 2.82
CA SER A 45 12.70 -7.41 3.69
C SER A 45 11.68 -8.21 4.50
N GLU A 46 12.08 -9.40 4.92
CA GLU A 46 11.18 -10.25 5.74
C GLU A 46 10.80 -9.56 7.05
N ASN A 47 11.74 -8.83 7.65
CA ASN A 47 11.44 -8.08 8.88
C ASN A 47 10.41 -6.98 8.65
N ALA A 48 10.54 -6.24 7.55
CA ALA A 48 9.57 -5.19 7.21
C ALA A 48 8.18 -5.77 6.97
N LYS A 49 8.10 -6.88 6.21
CA LYS A 49 6.83 -7.56 5.97
C LYS A 49 6.20 -8.02 7.26
N LYS A 50 6.99 -8.66 8.12
CA LYS A 50 6.51 -9.20 9.39
C LYS A 50 5.99 -8.10 10.31
N ASN A 51 6.76 -7.03 10.47
CA ASN A 51 6.39 -5.94 11.37
C ASN A 51 5.09 -5.26 10.93
N ILE A 52 5.00 -4.93 9.65
CA ILE A 52 3.80 -4.27 9.12
C ILE A 52 2.60 -5.22 9.17
N LYS A 53 2.79 -6.48 8.77
CA LYS A 53 1.71 -7.47 8.81
C LYS A 53 1.16 -7.64 10.23
N ASN A 54 2.05 -7.73 11.22
CA ASN A 54 1.63 -7.88 12.62
C ASN A 54 0.76 -6.70 13.07
N LYS A 55 1.14 -5.48 12.71
CA LYS A 55 0.35 -4.30 13.05
C LYS A 55 -0.99 -4.29 12.32
N CYS A 56 -0.99 -4.66 11.04
CA CYS A 56 -2.23 -4.75 10.28
C CYS A 56 -3.17 -5.79 10.89
N ASP A 57 -2.64 -6.95 11.28
CA ASP A 57 -3.44 -7.99 11.91
C ASP A 57 -4.03 -7.52 13.24
N THR A 58 -3.20 -6.86 14.06
CA THR A 58 -3.64 -6.37 15.39
C THR A 58 -4.75 -5.33 15.27
N TYR A 59 -4.64 -4.42 14.32
CA TYR A 59 -5.58 -3.30 14.17
C TYR A 59 -6.60 -3.51 13.06
N HIS A 60 -6.68 -4.73 12.50
CA HIS A 60 -7.66 -5.10 11.49
C HIS A 60 -7.59 -4.25 10.22
N VAL A 61 -6.37 -3.96 9.77
CA VAL A 61 -6.13 -3.24 8.53
C VAL A 61 -5.82 -4.25 7.43
N PRO A 62 -6.54 -4.19 6.28
CA PRO A 62 -6.19 -5.05 5.14
C PRO A 62 -4.80 -4.72 4.62
N PHE A 63 -4.08 -5.73 4.15
CA PHE A 63 -2.82 -5.48 3.46
C PHE A 63 -2.71 -6.38 2.23
N ARG A 64 -1.90 -5.92 1.26
CA ARG A 64 -1.63 -6.67 0.04
C ARG A 64 -0.16 -6.54 -0.28
N ILE A 65 0.42 -7.60 -0.85
CA ILE A 65 1.78 -7.58 -1.35
C ILE A 65 1.68 -7.43 -2.87
N PHE A 66 2.19 -6.32 -3.40
CA PHE A 66 2.03 -6.01 -4.82
C PHE A 66 3.09 -5.04 -5.29
N GLY A 67 3.70 -5.34 -6.45
CA GLY A 67 4.70 -4.49 -7.06
C GLY A 67 6.06 -4.58 -6.38
N THR A 68 7.08 -4.08 -7.07
CA THR A 68 8.42 -3.96 -6.50
C THR A 68 8.57 -2.60 -5.84
N ARG A 69 9.61 -2.44 -5.02
CA ARG A 69 9.89 -1.12 -4.40
C ARG A 69 10.10 -0.04 -5.44
N ALA A 70 10.73 -0.38 -6.57
CA ALA A 70 10.94 0.57 -7.65
C ALA A 70 9.60 0.98 -8.29
N GLU A 71 8.74 0.02 -8.53
CA GLU A 71 7.42 0.28 -9.12
C GLU A 71 6.55 1.13 -8.21
N LEU A 72 6.52 0.80 -6.91
CA LEU A 72 5.74 1.58 -5.95
C LEU A 72 6.26 3.01 -5.86
N GLY A 73 7.57 3.18 -5.75
CA GLY A 73 8.18 4.52 -5.70
C GLY A 73 7.85 5.33 -6.93
N GLN A 74 8.01 4.72 -8.11
CA GLN A 74 7.72 5.38 -9.38
C GLN A 74 6.25 5.83 -9.46
N SER A 75 5.32 5.00 -9.03
CA SER A 75 3.90 5.33 -9.08
C SER A 75 3.55 6.54 -8.22
N LEU A 76 4.33 6.78 -7.16
CA LEU A 76 4.12 7.91 -6.26
C LEU A 76 4.94 9.15 -6.65
N GLY A 77 5.75 9.05 -7.72
CA GLY A 77 6.65 10.13 -8.10
C GLY A 77 7.81 10.31 -7.13
N LYS A 78 8.24 9.24 -6.50
CA LYS A 78 9.29 9.23 -5.48
C LYS A 78 10.33 8.16 -5.78
N GLU A 79 11.38 8.12 -4.95
CA GLU A 79 12.35 7.05 -4.99
C GLU A 79 11.70 5.74 -4.49
N GLU A 80 12.46 4.66 -4.43
CA GLU A 80 11.96 3.35 -4.02
C GLU A 80 11.16 3.41 -2.71
N ARG A 81 10.05 2.68 -2.67
CA ARG A 81 9.20 2.57 -1.48
C ARG A 81 8.80 1.12 -1.25
N VAL A 82 9.00 0.64 -0.02
CA VAL A 82 8.65 -0.75 0.33
C VAL A 82 7.25 -0.86 0.91
N ASN A 83 6.68 0.25 1.36
CA ASN A 83 5.35 0.26 1.95
C ASN A 83 4.58 1.51 1.56
N VAL A 84 3.27 1.37 1.44
CA VAL A 84 2.36 2.47 1.10
C VAL A 84 1.08 2.25 1.89
N GLY A 85 0.60 3.29 2.56
CA GLY A 85 -0.67 3.24 3.27
C GLY A 85 -1.68 4.16 2.63
N LEU A 86 -2.91 3.67 2.47
CA LEU A 86 -4.03 4.45 1.95
C LEU A 86 -4.87 4.93 3.12
N THR A 87 -5.13 6.23 3.18
CA THR A 87 -5.89 6.83 4.28
C THR A 87 -7.37 6.97 3.96
N ASP A 88 -7.75 6.77 2.71
CA ASP A 88 -9.12 6.94 2.24
C ASP A 88 -9.75 5.59 1.92
N SER A 89 -10.93 5.31 2.47
CA SER A 89 -11.59 4.02 2.27
C SER A 89 -12.03 3.79 0.83
N GLY A 90 -12.40 4.83 0.11
CA GLY A 90 -12.77 4.72 -1.31
C GLY A 90 -11.61 4.25 -2.17
N PHE A 91 -10.46 4.93 -2.06
CA PHE A 91 -9.25 4.52 -2.76
C PHE A 91 -8.80 3.12 -2.32
N ALA A 92 -8.86 2.85 -1.01
CA ALA A 92 -8.44 1.55 -0.47
C ALA A 92 -9.27 0.40 -1.06
N LYS A 93 -10.58 0.52 -1.06
CA LYS A 93 -11.48 -0.51 -1.60
C LYS A 93 -11.23 -0.75 -3.08
N LYS A 94 -11.09 0.32 -3.85
CA LYS A 94 -10.85 0.19 -5.29
C LYS A 94 -9.50 -0.48 -5.57
N LEU A 95 -8.45 -0.07 -4.85
CA LEU A 95 -7.13 -0.67 -5.01
C LEU A 95 -7.13 -2.15 -4.63
N MET A 96 -7.77 -2.52 -3.53
CA MET A 96 -7.88 -3.93 -3.15
C MET A 96 -8.55 -4.74 -4.25
N SER A 97 -9.66 -4.23 -4.78
CA SER A 97 -10.40 -4.89 -5.86
C SER A 97 -9.53 -5.07 -7.10
N MET A 98 -8.80 -4.03 -7.49
CA MET A 98 -7.93 -4.07 -8.67
C MET A 98 -6.78 -5.07 -8.47
N ILE A 99 -6.14 -5.04 -7.31
CA ILE A 99 -5.03 -5.96 -7.02
C ILE A 99 -5.54 -7.41 -7.00
N ASP A 100 -6.66 -7.65 -6.33
CA ASP A 100 -7.22 -9.00 -6.22
C ASP A 100 -7.65 -9.54 -7.59
N GLU A 101 -8.22 -8.71 -8.43
CA GLU A 101 -8.58 -9.09 -9.80
C GLU A 101 -7.34 -9.41 -10.62
N TYR A 102 -6.30 -8.57 -10.54
CA TYR A 102 -5.05 -8.82 -11.24
C TYR A 102 -4.40 -10.14 -10.80
N CYS A 103 -4.39 -10.42 -9.50
CA CYS A 103 -3.76 -11.62 -8.95
C CYS A 103 -4.51 -12.91 -9.29
N LYS A 104 -5.77 -12.83 -9.71
CA LYS A 104 -6.54 -14.00 -10.16
C LYS A 104 -6.23 -14.40 -11.59
N GLU A 105 -5.64 -13.51 -12.36
CA GLU A 105 -5.27 -13.78 -13.77
C GLU A 105 -3.99 -14.64 -13.92
#